data_3d06cce9666c8034aa77433bdcabc05e
#
_entry.id   3d06cce9666c8034aa77433bdcabc05e
#
_cell.length_a   1.000
_cell.length_b   1.000
_cell.length_c   1.000
_cell.angle_alpha   90.00
_cell.angle_beta   90.00
_cell.angle_gamma   90.00
#
_symmetry.space_group_name_H-M   'P 1'
#
loop_
_entity.id
_entity.type
_entity.pdbx_description
1 polymer ?
#
loop_
_entity_poly.entity_id
_entity_poly.type
_entity_poly.pdbx_seq_one_letter_code
_entity_poly.pdbx_strand_id
1 'polypeptide(L)'
;MQFEEIVPQCEEPKFGGMDRRTFLKTIAAAGIAASGIGAAFMLPGTNLMVMPNSKGYLVVDMGKCMGCDTCMMTCSLVHHGEASLSLSRIQIQQDAFQSWPNDIHMAVCHQCEDAPCVKACPVEADHVDIVHGNVRTIDPDKCIGCTQCIDACPWLPKRLQWNPETKKVQKCDLCANTPYLRDKGGPGGTQSCVKVCPVGAIAYIDKIPDQNDPTAYNVNLRDKAWKSLGMTDIDIKREG
;
A
#
# COMPACT_ATOMS: atom_id res chain seq x y z
N MET A 1 -27.16 43.04 -7.78
CA MET A 1 -27.48 41.61 -7.53
C MET A 1 -26.45 41.10 -6.56
N GLN A 2 -26.82 40.98 -5.28
CA GLN A 2 -25.95 40.46 -4.22
C GLN A 2 -26.15 38.94 -4.19
N PHE A 3 -25.06 38.21 -4.31
CA PHE A 3 -25.04 36.74 -4.06
C PHE A 3 -24.78 36.55 -2.58
N GLU A 4 -25.79 36.16 -1.82
CA GLU A 4 -25.64 35.65 -0.47
C GLU A 4 -25.08 34.22 -0.53
N GLU A 5 -23.90 34.03 0.05
CA GLU A 5 -23.32 32.72 0.27
C GLU A 5 -24.14 31.96 1.33
N ILE A 6 -24.80 30.88 0.91
CA ILE A 6 -25.40 29.92 1.83
C ILE A 6 -24.31 28.97 2.30
N VAL A 7 -23.75 29.24 3.48
CA VAL A 7 -22.87 28.30 4.18
C VAL A 7 -23.75 27.33 4.98
N PRO A 8 -23.73 26.03 4.70
CA PRO A 8 -24.43 25.08 5.55
C PRO A 8 -23.74 24.97 6.91
N GLN A 9 -24.50 25.26 7.97
CA GLN A 9 -24.05 25.09 9.35
C GLN A 9 -23.92 23.58 9.63
N CYS A 10 -22.70 23.12 9.88
CA CYS A 10 -22.46 21.80 10.43
C CYS A 10 -22.92 21.78 11.90
N GLU A 11 -24.02 21.10 12.19
CA GLU A 11 -24.41 20.78 13.57
C GLU A 11 -23.40 19.78 14.14
N GLU A 12 -22.78 20.15 15.27
CA GLU A 12 -21.93 19.25 16.03
C GLU A 12 -22.75 18.07 16.58
N PRO A 13 -22.28 16.82 16.43
CA PRO A 13 -22.99 15.67 16.97
C PRO A 13 -22.97 15.73 18.51
N LYS A 14 -24.15 15.81 19.13
CA LYS A 14 -24.33 15.70 20.58
C LYS A 14 -24.00 14.28 21.01
N PHE A 15 -22.82 14.07 21.59
CA PHE A 15 -22.48 12.83 22.27
C PHE A 15 -23.35 12.66 23.51
N GLY A 16 -24.37 11.82 23.39
CA GLY A 16 -25.15 11.35 24.54
C GLY A 16 -24.22 10.51 25.43
N GLY A 17 -24.05 10.95 26.68
CA GLY A 17 -23.16 10.30 27.65
C GLY A 17 -23.49 8.83 27.87
N MET A 18 -22.67 7.95 27.38
CA MET A 18 -22.70 6.52 27.65
C MET A 18 -22.19 6.30 29.10
N ASP A 19 -22.98 5.65 29.96
CA ASP A 19 -22.57 5.36 31.33
C ASP A 19 -21.38 4.37 31.32
N ARG A 20 -20.51 4.46 32.34
CA ARG A 20 -19.31 3.61 32.49
C ARG A 20 -19.65 2.10 32.47
N ARG A 21 -20.81 1.70 32.91
CA ARG A 21 -21.25 0.30 32.99
C ARG A 21 -21.63 -0.24 31.60
N THR A 22 -22.25 0.60 30.77
CA THR A 22 -22.57 0.27 29.36
C THR A 22 -21.29 0.23 28.52
N PHE A 23 -20.34 1.15 28.74
CA PHE A 23 -19.04 1.15 28.10
C PHE A 23 -18.22 -0.11 28.39
N LEU A 24 -18.17 -0.54 29.66
CA LEU A 24 -17.46 -1.78 30.04
C LEU A 24 -18.12 -3.05 29.50
N LYS A 25 -19.47 -3.09 29.44
CA LYS A 25 -20.18 -4.21 28.81
C LYS A 25 -19.95 -4.31 27.31
N THR A 26 -19.87 -3.17 26.59
CA THR A 26 -19.58 -3.15 25.17
C THR A 26 -18.14 -3.57 24.89
N ILE A 27 -17.16 -3.16 25.71
CA ILE A 27 -15.76 -3.62 25.59
C ILE A 27 -15.64 -5.13 25.88
N ALA A 28 -16.33 -5.64 26.89
CA ALA A 28 -16.31 -7.08 27.20
C ALA A 28 -16.95 -7.93 26.10
N ALA A 29 -18.06 -7.47 25.50
CA ALA A 29 -18.68 -8.13 24.35
C ALA A 29 -17.79 -8.07 23.10
N ALA A 30 -17.06 -6.96 22.91
CA ALA A 30 -16.11 -6.80 21.82
C ALA A 30 -14.87 -7.70 21.96
N GLY A 31 -14.39 -7.92 23.21
CA GLY A 31 -13.25 -8.79 23.50
C GLY A 31 -13.51 -10.27 23.19
N ILE A 32 -14.77 -10.73 23.28
CA ILE A 32 -15.14 -12.12 22.97
C ILE A 32 -15.27 -12.35 21.46
N ALA A 33 -15.61 -11.33 20.67
CA ALA A 33 -15.68 -11.42 19.20
C ALA A 33 -14.30 -11.38 18.53
N ALA A 34 -13.26 -10.91 19.23
CA ALA A 34 -11.90 -10.77 18.66
C ALA A 34 -11.11 -12.09 18.57
N SER A 35 -11.64 -13.20 19.08
CA SER A 35 -10.91 -14.48 19.15
C SER A 35 -11.13 -15.43 17.97
N GLY A 36 -11.69 -14.99 16.84
CA GLY A 36 -11.89 -15.97 15.80
C GLY A 36 -12.18 -15.56 14.36
N ILE A 37 -12.47 -14.33 14.04
CA ILE A 37 -12.81 -13.97 12.65
C ILE A 37 -12.27 -12.56 12.39
N GLY A 38 -11.40 -12.47 11.39
CA GLY A 38 -10.84 -11.20 10.91
C GLY A 38 -11.87 -10.32 10.26
N ALA A 39 -12.65 -9.66 11.07
CA ALA A 39 -13.61 -8.68 10.63
C ALA A 39 -13.06 -7.27 10.89
N ALA A 40 -13.24 -6.39 9.91
CA ALA A 40 -13.21 -4.97 10.18
C ALA A 40 -14.16 -4.66 11.33
N PHE A 41 -13.63 -4.21 12.44
CA PHE A 41 -14.43 -4.01 13.65
C PHE A 41 -15.21 -2.69 13.51
N MET A 42 -16.50 -2.79 13.27
CA MET A 42 -17.39 -1.63 13.38
C MET A 42 -17.69 -1.37 14.84
N LEU A 43 -17.19 -0.28 15.39
CA LEU A 43 -17.62 0.18 16.71
C LEU A 43 -19.10 0.63 16.63
N PRO A 44 -19.98 0.11 17.47
CA PRO A 44 -21.40 0.50 17.48
C PRO A 44 -21.51 2.02 17.74
N GLY A 45 -22.08 2.75 16.78
CA GLY A 45 -22.29 4.19 16.86
C GLY A 45 -21.21 5.07 16.23
N THR A 46 -20.18 4.50 15.62
CA THR A 46 -19.20 5.24 14.81
C THR A 46 -19.03 4.55 13.46
N ASN A 47 -18.99 5.33 12.38
CA ASN A 47 -18.64 4.81 11.05
C ASN A 47 -17.11 4.57 10.91
N LEU A 48 -16.43 4.31 12.02
CA LEU A 48 -15.00 4.08 12.04
C LEU A 48 -14.71 2.61 11.78
N MET A 49 -14.27 2.29 10.58
CA MET A 49 -13.75 0.97 10.22
C MET A 49 -12.27 0.91 10.63
N VAL A 50 -11.99 0.23 11.73
CA VAL A 50 -10.61 -0.02 12.17
C VAL A 50 -10.08 -1.24 11.43
N MET A 51 -9.06 -1.03 10.62
CA MET A 51 -8.35 -2.10 9.89
C MET A 51 -7.03 -2.40 10.60
N PRO A 52 -6.68 -3.69 10.80
CA PRO A 52 -5.39 -4.02 11.38
C PRO A 52 -4.25 -3.64 10.42
N ASN A 53 -3.14 -3.13 10.97
CA ASN A 53 -1.98 -2.75 10.18
C ASN A 53 -1.32 -3.94 9.50
N SER A 54 -0.78 -3.74 8.30
CA SER A 54 0.04 -4.75 7.64
C SER A 54 1.27 -5.06 8.51
N LYS A 55 1.66 -6.34 8.53
CA LYS A 55 2.87 -6.80 9.22
C LYS A 55 4.15 -6.58 8.40
N GLY A 56 4.04 -5.90 7.27
CA GLY A 56 5.20 -5.61 6.43
C GLY A 56 4.95 -4.50 5.43
N TYR A 57 6.05 -3.86 5.04
CA TYR A 57 6.06 -2.73 4.11
C TYR A 57 7.30 -2.81 3.22
N LEU A 58 7.20 -2.26 2.02
CA LEU A 58 8.34 -2.07 1.12
C LEU A 58 8.77 -0.61 1.17
N VAL A 59 10.05 -0.40 1.36
CA VAL A 59 10.69 0.91 1.27
C VAL A 59 11.73 0.91 0.16
N VAL A 60 12.00 2.07 -0.41
CA VAL A 60 12.81 2.19 -1.61
C VAL A 60 13.84 3.30 -1.43
N ASP A 61 15.06 3.08 -1.89
CA ASP A 61 16.06 4.13 -2.11
C ASP A 61 16.06 4.53 -3.60
N MET A 62 15.41 5.64 -3.92
CA MET A 62 15.32 6.12 -5.31
C MET A 62 16.68 6.54 -5.86
N GLY A 63 17.57 7.07 -5.01
CA GLY A 63 18.94 7.42 -5.40
C GLY A 63 19.83 6.20 -5.66
N LYS A 64 19.41 5.01 -5.29
CA LYS A 64 20.10 3.75 -5.55
C LYS A 64 19.49 2.98 -6.72
N CYS A 65 18.23 3.29 -7.09
CA CYS A 65 17.53 2.64 -8.18
C CYS A 65 18.15 3.05 -9.54
N MET A 66 18.44 2.07 -10.37
CA MET A 66 19.01 2.27 -11.71
C MET A 66 17.99 2.11 -12.84
N GLY A 67 16.70 1.96 -12.53
CA GLY A 67 15.64 1.83 -13.55
C GLY A 67 15.72 0.56 -14.41
N CYS A 68 16.33 -0.51 -13.93
CA CYS A 68 16.58 -1.72 -14.75
C CYS A 68 15.35 -2.64 -14.92
N ASP A 69 14.21 -2.33 -14.33
CA ASP A 69 12.94 -3.04 -14.42
C ASP A 69 12.94 -4.53 -14.00
N THR A 70 14.06 -5.06 -13.51
CA THR A 70 14.18 -6.46 -13.06
C THR A 70 13.15 -6.82 -12.01
N CYS A 71 12.86 -5.91 -11.08
CA CYS A 71 11.83 -6.09 -10.06
C CYS A 71 10.42 -6.17 -10.66
N MET A 72 10.13 -5.41 -11.73
CA MET A 72 8.85 -5.47 -12.44
C MET A 72 8.68 -6.80 -13.17
N MET A 73 9.68 -7.23 -13.94
CA MET A 73 9.67 -8.50 -14.66
C MET A 73 9.51 -9.69 -13.70
N THR A 74 10.23 -9.67 -12.59
CA THR A 74 10.12 -10.74 -11.58
C THR A 74 8.78 -10.71 -10.85
N CYS A 75 8.23 -9.52 -10.55
CA CYS A 75 6.90 -9.39 -9.95
C CYS A 75 5.84 -10.03 -10.84
N SER A 76 5.85 -9.74 -12.13
CA SER A 76 4.97 -10.34 -13.12
C SER A 76 5.16 -11.86 -13.20
N LEU A 77 6.41 -12.33 -13.28
CA LEU A 77 6.73 -13.75 -13.37
C LEU A 77 6.18 -14.55 -12.19
N VAL A 78 6.35 -14.09 -10.95
CA VAL A 78 5.89 -14.86 -9.77
C VAL A 78 4.37 -14.83 -9.57
N HIS A 79 3.66 -13.83 -10.14
CA HIS A 79 2.22 -13.71 -10.04
C HIS A 79 1.48 -14.33 -11.23
N HIS A 80 2.04 -14.23 -12.44
CA HIS A 80 1.37 -14.59 -13.70
C HIS A 80 2.07 -15.71 -14.49
N GLY A 81 3.31 -16.08 -14.12
CA GLY A 81 4.10 -17.09 -14.82
C GLY A 81 4.82 -16.56 -16.07
N GLU A 82 4.72 -15.26 -16.34
CA GLU A 82 5.36 -14.60 -17.48
C GLU A 82 6.02 -13.28 -17.09
N ALA A 83 7.11 -12.91 -17.76
CA ALA A 83 7.82 -11.66 -17.55
C ALA A 83 7.22 -10.56 -18.44
N SER A 84 6.45 -9.66 -17.83
CA SER A 84 5.78 -8.54 -18.50
C SER A 84 5.81 -7.30 -17.63
N LEU A 85 6.19 -6.16 -18.18
CA LEU A 85 6.18 -4.89 -17.43
C LEU A 85 4.76 -4.42 -17.14
N SER A 86 3.82 -4.66 -18.06
CA SER A 86 2.41 -4.26 -17.92
C SER A 86 1.65 -5.04 -16.86
N LEU A 87 2.05 -6.28 -16.57
CA LEU A 87 1.42 -7.14 -15.58
C LEU A 87 2.07 -7.01 -14.18
N SER A 88 3.08 -6.18 -14.05
CA SER A 88 3.74 -5.95 -12.78
C SER A 88 2.84 -5.19 -11.81
N ARG A 89 2.83 -5.60 -10.54
CA ARG A 89 2.11 -4.94 -9.45
C ARG A 89 2.88 -3.79 -8.81
N ILE A 90 4.14 -3.62 -9.19
CA ILE A 90 4.99 -2.46 -8.89
C ILE A 90 5.36 -1.82 -10.20
N GLN A 91 5.57 -0.49 -10.20
CA GLN A 91 5.90 0.24 -11.41
C GLN A 91 7.13 1.12 -11.18
N ILE A 92 8.07 1.06 -12.14
CA ILE A 92 9.15 2.03 -12.26
C ILE A 92 8.76 3.00 -13.37
N GLN A 93 8.79 4.27 -13.07
CA GLN A 93 8.55 5.34 -14.03
C GLN A 93 9.84 6.14 -14.18
N GLN A 94 10.20 6.41 -15.42
CA GLN A 94 11.34 7.26 -15.76
C GLN A 94 10.82 8.54 -16.39
N ASP A 95 11.26 9.67 -15.85
CA ASP A 95 10.97 11.00 -16.40
C ASP A 95 12.16 11.45 -17.27
N ALA A 96 11.97 11.46 -18.59
CA ALA A 96 13.00 11.84 -19.54
C ALA A 96 13.44 13.32 -19.45
N PHE A 97 12.69 14.16 -18.74
CA PHE A 97 12.98 15.58 -18.57
C PHE A 97 13.69 15.89 -17.25
N GLN A 98 13.81 14.92 -16.37
CA GLN A 98 14.52 15.05 -15.10
C GLN A 98 15.91 14.44 -15.19
N SER A 99 16.80 14.88 -14.30
CA SER A 99 18.15 14.31 -14.17
C SER A 99 18.19 13.36 -12.96
N TRP A 100 19.03 12.31 -13.08
CA TRP A 100 19.29 11.44 -11.94
C TRP A 100 19.75 12.27 -10.71
N PRO A 101 19.26 11.97 -9.50
CA PRO A 101 18.46 10.81 -9.08
C PRO A 101 16.94 11.06 -9.06
N ASN A 102 16.46 12.17 -9.64
CA ASN A 102 15.05 12.54 -9.59
C ASN A 102 14.25 12.05 -10.82
N ASP A 103 14.92 11.44 -11.78
CA ASP A 103 14.34 10.89 -13.01
C ASP A 103 13.61 9.55 -12.81
N ILE A 104 13.83 8.88 -11.69
CA ILE A 104 13.26 7.55 -11.41
C ILE A 104 12.28 7.62 -10.25
N HIS A 105 11.07 7.11 -10.47
CA HIS A 105 10.04 6.96 -9.46
C HIS A 105 9.56 5.51 -9.39
N MET A 106 9.54 4.94 -8.18
CA MET A 106 9.02 3.60 -7.96
C MET A 106 7.66 3.67 -7.24
N ALA A 107 6.63 3.19 -7.92
CA ALA A 107 5.28 3.10 -7.40
C ALA A 107 5.05 1.71 -6.77
N VAL A 108 5.12 1.61 -5.46
CA VAL A 108 4.83 0.40 -4.67
C VAL A 108 3.67 0.67 -3.73
N CYS A 109 2.79 -0.31 -3.51
CA CYS A 109 1.68 -0.16 -2.58
C CYS A 109 2.20 0.09 -1.16
N HIS A 110 1.74 1.16 -0.54
CA HIS A 110 2.14 1.57 0.81
C HIS A 110 1.47 0.77 1.92
N GLN A 111 0.56 -0.17 1.59
CA GLN A 111 -0.17 -0.95 2.60
C GLN A 111 -0.82 -0.06 3.68
N CYS A 112 -1.47 1.04 3.23
CA CYS A 112 -1.97 2.12 4.08
C CYS A 112 -2.77 1.63 5.27
N GLU A 113 -2.62 2.30 6.42
CA GLU A 113 -3.38 2.00 7.63
C GLU A 113 -4.88 2.21 7.40
N ASP A 114 -5.25 3.36 6.86
CA ASP A 114 -6.65 3.72 6.58
C ASP A 114 -7.22 3.07 5.29
N ALA A 115 -6.36 2.59 4.40
CA ALA A 115 -6.67 1.88 3.14
C ALA A 115 -7.93 2.39 2.40
N PRO A 116 -7.94 3.62 1.83
CA PRO A 116 -9.11 4.18 1.14
C PRO A 116 -9.58 3.31 -0.03
N CYS A 117 -8.64 2.60 -0.69
CA CYS A 117 -8.96 1.68 -1.78
C CYS A 117 -9.83 0.49 -1.32
N VAL A 118 -9.58 -0.04 -0.12
CA VAL A 118 -10.39 -1.12 0.47
C VAL A 118 -11.80 -0.60 0.76
N LYS A 119 -11.92 0.59 1.36
CA LYS A 119 -13.22 1.22 1.67
C LYS A 119 -14.05 1.54 0.43
N ALA A 120 -13.39 1.86 -0.68
CA ALA A 120 -14.04 2.22 -1.94
C ALA A 120 -14.51 1.00 -2.76
N CYS A 121 -14.16 -0.22 -2.38
CA CYS A 121 -14.50 -1.41 -3.16
C CYS A 121 -15.95 -1.84 -2.93
N PRO A 122 -16.87 -1.73 -3.92
CA PRO A 122 -18.28 -2.02 -3.74
C PRO A 122 -18.60 -3.51 -3.59
N VAL A 123 -17.67 -4.38 -3.99
CA VAL A 123 -17.83 -5.85 -3.97
C VAL A 123 -16.87 -6.52 -3.00
N GLU A 124 -16.17 -5.74 -2.14
CA GLU A 124 -15.20 -6.23 -1.16
C GLU A 124 -14.10 -7.13 -1.75
N ALA A 125 -13.79 -6.94 -3.04
CA ALA A 125 -12.69 -7.62 -3.70
C ALA A 125 -11.34 -7.10 -3.17
N ASP A 126 -11.21 -5.77 -2.97
CA ASP A 126 -10.06 -5.18 -2.26
C ASP A 126 -10.32 -5.30 -0.77
N HIS A 127 -9.49 -6.05 -0.06
CA HIS A 127 -9.70 -6.40 1.34
C HIS A 127 -8.38 -6.53 2.10
N VAL A 128 -8.49 -6.70 3.41
CA VAL A 128 -7.34 -7.00 4.29
C VAL A 128 -7.24 -8.51 4.46
N ASP A 129 -6.16 -9.09 4.00
CA ASP A 129 -5.88 -10.52 4.16
C ASP A 129 -5.19 -10.78 5.50
N ILE A 130 -5.97 -11.21 6.46
CA ILE A 130 -5.51 -11.47 7.83
C ILE A 130 -4.63 -12.72 7.90
N VAL A 131 -4.91 -13.71 7.07
CA VAL A 131 -4.14 -14.97 7.02
C VAL A 131 -2.69 -14.70 6.63
N HIS A 132 -2.48 -13.77 5.70
CA HIS A 132 -1.16 -13.38 5.23
C HIS A 132 -0.64 -12.08 5.87
N GLY A 133 -0.92 -11.86 7.15
CA GLY A 133 -0.33 -10.76 7.90
C GLY A 133 -0.93 -9.40 7.59
N ASN A 134 -2.22 -9.33 7.43
CA ASN A 134 -3.01 -8.11 7.23
C ASN A 134 -2.65 -7.33 5.96
N VAL A 135 -2.20 -8.02 4.92
CA VAL A 135 -1.86 -7.40 3.64
C VAL A 135 -3.12 -6.91 2.94
N ARG A 136 -3.07 -5.69 2.37
CA ARG A 136 -4.14 -5.17 1.52
C ARG A 136 -3.97 -5.79 0.15
N THR A 137 -4.91 -6.64 -0.24
CA THR A 137 -4.88 -7.40 -1.50
C THR A 137 -6.21 -7.34 -2.24
N ILE A 138 -6.21 -7.74 -3.49
CA ILE A 138 -7.42 -7.82 -4.31
C ILE A 138 -7.66 -9.28 -4.68
N ASP A 139 -8.86 -9.75 -4.34
CA ASP A 139 -9.38 -11.05 -4.78
C ASP A 139 -9.79 -10.94 -6.27
N PRO A 140 -9.08 -11.62 -7.18
CA PRO A 140 -9.38 -11.53 -8.60
C PRO A 140 -10.74 -12.13 -8.96
N ASP A 141 -11.27 -13.07 -8.18
CA ASP A 141 -12.54 -13.72 -8.49
C ASP A 141 -13.74 -12.82 -8.17
N LYS A 142 -13.60 -11.98 -7.16
CA LYS A 142 -14.61 -10.98 -6.78
C LYS A 142 -14.49 -9.67 -7.55
N CYS A 143 -13.31 -9.34 -8.07
CA CYS A 143 -13.07 -8.06 -8.74
C CYS A 143 -13.89 -7.92 -10.01
N ILE A 144 -14.70 -6.87 -10.09
CA ILE A 144 -15.54 -6.54 -11.28
C ILE A 144 -14.86 -5.51 -12.21
N GLY A 145 -13.66 -5.04 -11.88
CA GLY A 145 -12.93 -4.08 -12.73
C GLY A 145 -13.50 -2.66 -12.75
N CYS A 146 -14.23 -2.23 -11.74
CA CYS A 146 -14.85 -0.90 -11.68
C CYS A 146 -13.87 0.27 -11.48
N THR A 147 -12.61 0.01 -11.20
CA THR A 147 -11.50 0.97 -10.98
C THR A 147 -11.63 1.94 -9.80
N GLN A 148 -12.72 1.94 -9.04
CA GLN A 148 -12.93 2.85 -7.91
C GLN A 148 -11.80 2.82 -6.87
N CYS A 149 -11.17 1.67 -6.66
CA CYS A 149 -10.01 1.54 -5.78
C CYS A 149 -8.76 2.26 -6.33
N ILE A 150 -8.59 2.35 -7.65
CA ILE A 150 -7.51 3.12 -8.27
C ILE A 150 -7.75 4.61 -8.00
N ASP A 151 -8.97 5.09 -8.22
CA ASP A 151 -9.32 6.50 -8.01
C ASP A 151 -9.19 6.90 -6.53
N ALA A 152 -9.59 6.01 -5.62
CA ALA A 152 -9.48 6.22 -4.19
C ALA A 152 -8.05 6.22 -3.64
N CYS A 153 -7.06 5.74 -4.40
CA CYS A 153 -5.67 5.76 -3.94
C CYS A 153 -5.15 7.21 -3.83
N PRO A 154 -4.70 7.67 -2.65
CA PRO A 154 -4.29 9.06 -2.47
C PRO A 154 -2.91 9.36 -3.07
N TRP A 155 -2.13 8.33 -3.40
CA TRP A 155 -0.75 8.47 -3.83
C TRP A 155 -0.63 8.73 -5.33
N LEU A 156 0.35 9.53 -5.73
CA LEU A 156 0.75 9.75 -7.11
C LEU A 156 2.19 9.28 -7.32
N PRO A 157 2.45 8.48 -8.37
CA PRO A 157 1.49 7.77 -9.22
C PRO A 157 0.63 6.80 -8.41
N LYS A 158 -0.55 6.43 -8.94
CA LYS A 158 -1.45 5.46 -8.29
C LYS A 158 -0.75 4.12 -8.06
N ARG A 159 -1.03 3.48 -6.91
CA ARG A 159 -0.33 2.25 -6.47
C ARG A 159 -1.05 0.97 -6.88
N LEU A 160 -2.21 1.09 -7.49
CA LEU A 160 -2.97 -0.01 -8.06
C LEU A 160 -2.81 0.01 -9.57
N GLN A 161 -2.76 -1.18 -10.18
CA GLN A 161 -2.54 -1.34 -11.61
C GLN A 161 -3.74 -2.01 -12.26
N TRP A 162 -4.07 -1.56 -13.46
CA TRP A 162 -5.07 -2.19 -14.30
C TRP A 162 -4.43 -3.32 -15.12
N ASN A 163 -4.99 -4.50 -15.04
CA ASN A 163 -4.61 -5.61 -15.91
C ASN A 163 -5.55 -5.64 -17.13
N PRO A 164 -5.07 -5.34 -18.34
CA PRO A 164 -5.90 -5.25 -19.54
C PRO A 164 -6.40 -6.62 -20.03
N GLU A 165 -5.68 -7.70 -19.71
CA GLU A 165 -6.03 -9.05 -20.14
C GLU A 165 -7.22 -9.59 -19.35
N THR A 166 -7.15 -9.49 -18.02
CA THR A 166 -8.21 -9.97 -17.13
C THR A 166 -9.30 -8.93 -16.90
N LYS A 167 -9.08 -7.66 -17.29
CA LYS A 167 -9.93 -6.50 -17.01
C LYS A 167 -10.22 -6.33 -15.51
N LYS A 168 -9.20 -6.57 -14.69
CA LYS A 168 -9.28 -6.50 -13.23
C LYS A 168 -8.16 -5.62 -12.68
N VAL A 169 -8.36 -5.13 -11.47
CA VAL A 169 -7.34 -4.33 -10.78
C VAL A 169 -6.45 -5.25 -9.96
N GLN A 170 -5.19 -4.91 -9.89
CA GLN A 170 -4.18 -5.60 -9.08
C GLN A 170 -3.30 -4.61 -8.33
N LYS A 171 -2.71 -5.04 -7.23
CA LYS A 171 -1.75 -4.24 -6.45
C LYS A 171 -0.74 -5.15 -5.75
N CYS A 172 0.36 -4.56 -5.28
CA CYS A 172 1.36 -5.28 -4.50
C CYS A 172 0.73 -5.84 -3.21
N ASP A 173 0.86 -7.15 -3.02
CA ASP A 173 0.40 -7.94 -1.90
C ASP A 173 1.57 -8.49 -1.06
N LEU A 174 2.76 -7.91 -1.19
CA LEU A 174 4.00 -8.39 -0.57
C LEU A 174 4.34 -9.84 -0.95
N CYS A 175 3.95 -10.26 -2.13
CA CYS A 175 4.07 -11.64 -2.62
C CYS A 175 3.27 -12.67 -1.78
N ALA A 176 2.20 -12.27 -1.08
CA ALA A 176 1.39 -13.18 -0.28
C ALA A 176 0.67 -14.22 -1.14
N ASN A 177 0.23 -13.83 -2.34
CA ASN A 177 -0.43 -14.72 -3.30
C ASN A 177 0.39 -14.80 -4.61
N THR A 178 1.39 -15.67 -4.63
CA THR A 178 2.34 -15.83 -5.73
C THR A 178 2.47 -17.30 -6.11
N PRO A 179 1.65 -17.80 -7.06
CA PRO A 179 1.61 -19.24 -7.41
C PRO A 179 2.92 -19.76 -8.02
N TYR A 180 3.76 -18.89 -8.60
CA TYR A 180 5.02 -19.27 -9.24
C TYR A 180 6.26 -18.96 -8.39
N LEU A 181 6.09 -18.44 -7.16
CA LEU A 181 7.20 -18.24 -6.23
C LEU A 181 7.47 -19.57 -5.48
N ARG A 182 8.73 -20.05 -5.52
CA ARG A 182 9.12 -21.27 -4.80
C ARG A 182 9.18 -21.09 -3.29
N ASP A 183 9.58 -19.90 -2.85
CA ASP A 183 9.68 -19.55 -1.45
C ASP A 183 8.31 -19.09 -0.91
N LYS A 184 8.13 -19.18 0.40
CA LYS A 184 6.95 -18.60 1.04
C LYS A 184 7.01 -17.07 0.89
N GLY A 185 6.00 -16.48 0.29
CA GLY A 185 5.82 -15.04 0.19
C GLY A 185 5.09 -14.43 1.39
N GLY A 186 4.73 -13.17 1.27
CA GLY A 186 4.00 -12.43 2.31
C GLY A 186 4.90 -11.85 3.40
N PRO A 187 4.34 -11.13 4.38
CA PRO A 187 5.04 -10.66 5.57
C PRO A 187 5.70 -11.82 6.32
N GLY A 188 6.99 -11.67 6.61
CA GLY A 188 7.82 -12.74 7.19
C GLY A 188 8.29 -13.81 6.20
N GLY A 189 8.02 -13.61 4.90
CA GLY A 189 8.51 -14.44 3.81
C GLY A 189 9.39 -13.67 2.83
N THR A 190 9.52 -14.19 1.60
CA THR A 190 10.34 -13.59 0.55
C THR A 190 9.51 -12.64 -0.32
N GLN A 191 10.01 -11.44 -0.55
CA GLN A 191 9.52 -10.53 -1.58
C GLN A 191 10.45 -10.62 -2.79
N SER A 192 9.90 -11.07 -3.92
CA SER A 192 10.68 -11.33 -5.12
C SER A 192 11.44 -10.08 -5.63
N CYS A 193 10.81 -8.91 -5.59
CA CYS A 193 11.43 -7.65 -5.99
C CYS A 193 12.63 -7.25 -5.11
N VAL A 194 12.57 -7.52 -3.80
CA VAL A 194 13.70 -7.30 -2.87
C VAL A 194 14.85 -8.25 -3.19
N LYS A 195 14.52 -9.53 -3.39
CA LYS A 195 15.52 -10.59 -3.62
C LYS A 195 16.31 -10.41 -4.91
N VAL A 196 15.66 -9.90 -5.97
CA VAL A 196 16.28 -9.77 -7.30
C VAL A 196 16.90 -8.43 -7.59
N CYS A 197 16.70 -7.42 -6.74
CA CYS A 197 17.23 -6.09 -6.98
C CYS A 197 18.77 -6.10 -6.96
N PRO A 198 19.45 -5.85 -8.12
CA PRO A 198 20.90 -6.02 -8.21
C PRO A 198 21.67 -5.00 -7.37
N VAL A 199 21.06 -3.85 -7.13
CA VAL A 199 21.66 -2.77 -6.32
C VAL A 199 21.08 -2.67 -4.91
N GLY A 200 20.10 -3.52 -4.56
CA GLY A 200 19.44 -3.48 -3.26
C GLY A 200 18.74 -2.15 -2.96
N ALA A 201 18.06 -1.59 -3.97
CA ALA A 201 17.31 -0.34 -3.83
C ALA A 201 15.94 -0.53 -3.18
N ILE A 202 15.49 -1.77 -2.96
CA ILE A 202 14.21 -2.09 -2.33
C ILE A 202 14.51 -2.88 -1.06
N ALA A 203 13.87 -2.54 0.03
CA ALA A 203 13.97 -3.28 1.29
C ALA A 203 12.58 -3.58 1.86
N TYR A 204 12.49 -4.71 2.56
CA TYR A 204 11.33 -5.07 3.36
C TYR A 204 11.56 -4.63 4.80
N ILE A 205 10.54 -4.04 5.41
CA ILE A 205 10.53 -3.66 6.82
C ILE A 205 9.20 -4.10 7.48
N ASP A 206 9.24 -4.38 8.76
CA ASP A 206 8.09 -4.74 9.60
C ASP A 206 7.46 -3.54 10.31
N LYS A 207 8.21 -2.44 10.40
CA LYS A 207 7.75 -1.20 11.02
C LYS A 207 7.02 -0.33 10.01
N ILE A 208 5.83 0.14 10.37
CA ILE A 208 5.04 1.05 9.53
C ILE A 208 5.79 2.39 9.34
N PRO A 209 6.01 2.83 8.08
CA PRO A 209 6.47 4.19 7.81
C PRO A 209 5.39 5.22 8.14
N ASP A 210 5.77 6.49 8.32
CA ASP A 210 4.79 7.55 8.54
C ASP A 210 3.82 7.64 7.33
N GLN A 211 2.53 7.48 7.62
CA GLN A 211 1.49 7.44 6.59
C GLN A 211 1.11 8.84 6.09
N ASN A 212 1.50 9.89 6.82
CA ASN A 212 1.23 11.28 6.47
C ASN A 212 2.36 11.93 5.68
N ASP A 213 3.56 11.33 5.74
CA ASP A 213 4.73 11.80 4.99
C ASP A 213 4.85 11.04 3.65
N PRO A 214 4.66 11.70 2.50
CA PRO A 214 4.80 11.07 1.19
C PRO A 214 6.22 10.55 0.93
N THR A 215 7.21 11.04 1.65
CA THR A 215 8.62 10.66 1.50
C THR A 215 9.05 9.53 2.42
N ALA A 216 8.24 9.15 3.42
CA ALA A 216 8.60 8.15 4.43
C ALA A 216 8.91 6.76 3.86
N TYR A 217 8.45 6.47 2.64
CA TYR A 217 8.76 5.24 1.92
C TYR A 217 10.03 5.32 1.06
N ASN A 218 10.63 6.51 0.94
CA ASN A 218 11.90 6.73 0.27
C ASN A 218 13.00 6.87 1.33
N VAL A 219 13.77 5.82 1.51
CA VAL A 219 14.77 5.71 2.57
C VAL A 219 16.19 5.63 2.00
N ASN A 220 17.18 5.93 2.79
CA ASN A 220 18.58 5.79 2.40
C ASN A 220 19.06 4.37 2.74
N LEU A 221 19.23 3.53 1.71
CA LEU A 221 19.77 2.16 1.81
C LEU A 221 21.24 2.08 1.38
N ARG A 222 21.92 3.20 1.20
CA ARG A 222 23.32 3.27 0.75
C ARG A 222 24.24 2.95 1.90
N ASP A 223 25.10 1.97 1.71
CA ASP A 223 26.13 1.58 2.66
C ASP A 223 27.42 2.39 2.50
N LYS A 224 28.46 2.03 3.25
CA LYS A 224 29.76 2.69 3.19
C LYS A 224 30.44 2.57 1.84
N ALA A 225 30.18 1.51 1.07
CA ALA A 225 30.76 1.32 -0.26
C ALA A 225 30.20 2.35 -1.25
N TRP A 226 28.94 2.64 -1.21
CA TRP A 226 28.31 3.69 -2.01
C TRP A 226 28.87 5.08 -1.66
N LYS A 227 29.12 5.35 -0.38
CA LYS A 227 29.74 6.59 0.07
C LYS A 227 31.16 6.75 -0.45
N SER A 228 31.93 5.65 -0.52
CA SER A 228 33.31 5.69 -1.05
C SER A 228 33.38 5.96 -2.55
N LEU A 229 32.27 5.72 -3.29
CA LEU A 229 32.12 6.05 -4.71
C LEU A 229 31.70 7.51 -4.94
N GLY A 230 31.67 8.34 -3.90
CA GLY A 230 31.26 9.74 -3.99
C GLY A 230 29.75 9.96 -4.08
N MET A 231 28.97 8.90 -3.96
CA MET A 231 27.50 8.98 -3.88
C MET A 231 27.08 9.25 -2.43
N THR A 232 27.40 10.44 -1.95
CA THR A 232 26.98 10.91 -0.63
C THR A 232 25.47 11.14 -0.59
N ASP A 233 24.93 11.32 0.60
CA ASP A 233 23.53 11.59 0.86
C ASP A 233 23.01 12.70 -0.07
N ILE A 234 22.39 12.30 -1.16
CA ILE A 234 21.73 13.25 -2.07
C ILE A 234 20.40 13.53 -1.39
N ASP A 235 20.27 14.73 -0.81
CA ASP A 235 19.00 15.25 -0.37
C ASP A 235 18.09 15.32 -1.59
N ILE A 236 17.22 14.34 -1.74
CA ILE A 236 16.18 14.36 -2.76
C ILE A 236 15.15 15.37 -2.29
N LYS A 237 15.42 16.65 -2.54
CA LYS A 237 14.42 17.69 -2.42
C LYS A 237 13.44 17.51 -3.56
N ARG A 238 12.33 16.87 -3.28
CA ARG A 238 11.16 16.88 -4.15
C ARG A 238 10.56 18.28 -4.04
N GLU A 239 10.85 19.12 -4.99
CA GLU A 239 10.00 20.29 -5.25
C GLU A 239 8.67 19.74 -5.77
N GLY A 240 7.59 19.99 -4.99
CA GLY A 240 6.23 19.53 -5.26
C GLY A 240 5.56 20.27 -6.41
#